data_59ca5840efd63264553263e5fe69c199
#
_entry.id   59ca5840efd63264553263e5fe69c199
#
_cell.length_a   1.000
_cell.length_b   1.000
_cell.length_c   1.000
_cell.angle_alpha   90.00
_cell.angle_beta   90.00
_cell.angle_gamma   90.00
#
_symmetry.space_group_name_H-M   'P 1'
#
loop_
_entity.id
_entity.type
_entity.pdbx_description
1 polymer ?
#
loop_
_entity_poly.entity_id
_entity_poly.type
_entity_poly.pdbx_seq_one_letter_code
_entity_poly.pdbx_strand_id
1 'polypeptide(L)'
;MSQARFSVRTAVAEGFGFWRGSALKAAGPLLIAVVAGVAASLVDARLALAVLATNFLALVMAQGALYRVSLGGPDSKVTSRRGPLGFQWGGIETRLALVIVLLFLVPAFAAIIMVFLLVVALLGVAAMSATSPDELMAGLSPAASLAFNVGVLLAFAALLVLIMRLAMVVPATVAAGRMQFLSTLGLTRGSVLRLALATLLANLPIFALQGMAWAYIQLTHSPGLVPWVDKVATALTPIFFIPVSVGMMSYIYQRLREGAAE
;
A
#
# COMPACT_ATOMS: atom_id res chain seq x y z
N MET A 1 -23.70 3.79 19.81
CA MET A 1 -22.90 4.62 18.87
C MET A 1 -22.96 3.94 17.50
N SER A 2 -23.74 4.48 16.57
CA SER A 2 -23.79 3.99 15.18
C SER A 2 -22.52 4.43 14.49
N GLN A 3 -21.60 3.50 14.25
CA GLN A 3 -20.42 3.83 13.44
C GLN A 3 -20.85 4.16 12.00
N ALA A 4 -20.48 5.32 11.50
CA ALA A 4 -20.72 5.68 10.11
C ALA A 4 -20.11 4.62 9.20
N ARG A 5 -20.97 3.99 8.43
CA ARG A 5 -20.60 2.89 7.54
C ARG A 5 -20.52 3.43 6.12
N PHE A 6 -19.33 3.44 5.53
CA PHE A 6 -19.21 3.72 4.10
C PHE A 6 -19.62 2.52 3.24
N SER A 7 -20.12 2.80 2.03
CA SER A 7 -20.41 1.79 1.01
C SER A 7 -19.12 1.46 0.24
N VAL A 8 -18.76 0.18 0.16
CA VAL A 8 -17.60 -0.30 -0.61
C VAL A 8 -17.73 0.07 -2.09
N ARG A 9 -18.91 -0.15 -2.68
CA ARG A 9 -19.19 0.19 -4.09
C ARG A 9 -18.98 1.67 -4.37
N THR A 10 -19.51 2.54 -3.50
CA THR A 10 -19.36 3.98 -3.65
C THR A 10 -17.89 4.40 -3.50
N ALA A 11 -17.18 3.84 -2.52
CA ALA A 11 -15.77 4.15 -2.31
C ALA A 11 -14.91 3.81 -3.54
N VAL A 12 -15.14 2.64 -4.14
CA VAL A 12 -14.44 2.23 -5.36
C VAL A 12 -14.82 3.12 -6.55
N ALA A 13 -16.11 3.43 -6.72
CA ALA A 13 -16.58 4.32 -7.80
C ALA A 13 -15.98 5.73 -7.69
N GLU A 14 -15.91 6.28 -6.46
CA GLU A 14 -15.25 7.58 -6.19
C GLU A 14 -13.76 7.54 -6.52
N GLY A 15 -13.07 6.44 -6.23
CA GLY A 15 -11.68 6.25 -6.64
C GLY A 15 -11.48 6.35 -8.15
N PHE A 16 -12.29 5.63 -8.92
CA PHE A 16 -12.23 5.66 -10.40
C PHE A 16 -12.68 7.01 -10.97
N GLY A 17 -13.70 7.64 -10.39
CA GLY A 17 -14.14 8.99 -10.75
C GLY A 17 -13.04 10.02 -10.53
N PHE A 18 -12.37 9.96 -9.40
CA PHE A 18 -11.25 10.82 -9.06
C PHE A 18 -10.07 10.66 -10.03
N TRP A 19 -9.71 9.43 -10.39
CA TRP A 19 -8.65 9.16 -11.37
C TRP A 19 -8.89 9.89 -12.69
N ARG A 20 -10.10 9.79 -13.25
CA ARG A 20 -10.47 10.44 -14.53
C ARG A 20 -10.32 11.96 -14.49
N GLY A 21 -10.63 12.59 -13.36
CA GLY A 21 -10.62 14.06 -13.23
C GLY A 21 -9.32 14.65 -12.68
N SER A 22 -8.44 13.84 -12.07
CA SER A 22 -7.37 14.36 -11.24
C SER A 22 -5.96 13.83 -11.56
N ALA A 23 -5.82 12.74 -12.33
CA ALA A 23 -4.52 12.16 -12.66
C ALA A 23 -3.57 13.19 -13.30
N LEU A 24 -4.07 14.03 -14.19
CA LEU A 24 -3.29 15.08 -14.86
C LEU A 24 -2.75 16.15 -13.89
N LYS A 25 -3.37 16.33 -12.72
CA LYS A 25 -2.93 17.33 -11.71
C LYS A 25 -1.64 16.93 -11.00
N ALA A 26 -1.22 15.66 -11.12
CA ALA A 26 0.04 15.15 -10.61
C ALA A 26 0.88 14.49 -11.73
N ALA A 27 0.65 14.88 -12.98
CA ALA A 27 1.25 14.22 -14.15
C ALA A 27 2.78 14.18 -14.11
N GLY A 28 3.43 15.26 -13.66
CA GLY A 28 4.88 15.32 -13.59
C GLY A 28 5.48 14.25 -12.65
N PRO A 29 5.14 14.25 -11.35
CA PRO A 29 5.62 13.23 -10.44
C PRO A 29 5.21 11.81 -10.83
N LEU A 30 4.00 11.60 -11.36
CA LEU A 30 3.55 10.28 -11.82
C LEU A 30 4.40 9.78 -12.99
N LEU A 31 4.73 10.64 -13.93
CA LEU A 31 5.59 10.28 -15.07
C LEU A 31 7.01 9.92 -14.61
N ILE A 32 7.60 10.72 -13.70
CA ILE A 32 8.91 10.39 -13.12
C ILE A 32 8.85 9.04 -12.38
N ALA A 33 7.77 8.77 -11.63
CA ALA A 33 7.62 7.50 -10.94
C ALA A 33 7.54 6.31 -11.91
N VAL A 34 6.85 6.46 -13.06
CA VAL A 34 6.84 5.44 -14.12
C VAL A 34 8.23 5.20 -14.67
N VAL A 35 8.89 6.28 -15.10
CA VAL A 35 10.23 6.18 -15.72
C VAL A 35 11.23 5.59 -14.73
N ALA A 36 11.26 6.06 -13.49
CA ALA A 36 12.15 5.54 -12.46
C ALA A 36 11.81 4.08 -12.09
N GLY A 37 10.51 3.74 -11.99
CA GLY A 37 10.09 2.36 -11.70
C GLY A 37 10.55 1.38 -12.77
N VAL A 38 10.37 1.72 -14.05
CA VAL A 38 10.84 0.88 -15.16
C VAL A 38 12.38 0.86 -15.23
N ALA A 39 13.02 2.02 -15.03
CA ALA A 39 14.49 2.12 -15.06
C ALA A 39 15.14 1.26 -13.96
N ALA A 40 14.51 1.12 -12.79
CA ALA A 40 15.04 0.30 -11.70
C ALA A 40 15.30 -1.17 -12.10
N SER A 41 14.53 -1.68 -13.07
CA SER A 41 14.74 -3.05 -13.61
C SER A 41 15.80 -3.15 -14.71
N LEU A 42 16.38 -2.02 -15.13
CA LEU A 42 17.32 -1.95 -16.27
C LEU A 42 18.73 -1.48 -15.85
N VAL A 43 18.88 -0.93 -14.64
CA VAL A 43 20.14 -0.38 -14.17
C VAL A 43 20.89 -1.35 -13.27
N ASP A 44 22.20 -1.16 -13.19
CA ASP A 44 23.06 -1.91 -12.28
C ASP A 44 22.72 -1.64 -10.81
N ALA A 45 23.05 -2.59 -9.94
CA ALA A 45 22.79 -2.51 -8.50
C ALA A 45 23.30 -1.21 -7.85
N ARG A 46 24.37 -0.62 -8.37
CA ARG A 46 24.96 0.64 -7.87
C ARG A 46 24.05 1.85 -8.11
N LEU A 47 23.32 1.87 -9.24
CA LEU A 47 22.39 2.93 -9.60
C LEU A 47 20.97 2.65 -9.12
N ALA A 48 20.65 1.38 -8.84
CA ALA A 48 19.31 0.95 -8.45
C ALA A 48 18.81 1.72 -7.22
N LEU A 49 19.65 1.94 -6.21
CA LEU A 49 19.27 2.67 -5.01
C LEU A 49 18.89 4.13 -5.32
N ALA A 50 19.64 4.81 -6.17
CA ALA A 50 19.33 6.19 -6.57
C ALA A 50 18.03 6.28 -7.37
N VAL A 51 17.79 5.32 -8.26
CA VAL A 51 16.57 5.22 -9.06
C VAL A 51 15.36 4.91 -8.18
N LEU A 52 15.49 3.99 -7.22
CA LEU A 52 14.43 3.68 -6.24
C LEU A 52 14.12 4.88 -5.33
N ALA A 53 15.14 5.61 -4.88
CA ALA A 53 14.94 6.84 -4.11
C ALA A 53 14.20 7.90 -4.93
N THR A 54 14.55 8.07 -6.21
CA THR A 54 13.85 8.97 -7.14
C THR A 54 12.39 8.56 -7.32
N ASN A 55 12.13 7.27 -7.52
CA ASN A 55 10.78 6.72 -7.61
C ASN A 55 9.99 7.03 -6.34
N PHE A 56 10.55 6.73 -5.16
CA PHE A 56 9.92 7.00 -3.87
C PHE A 56 9.55 8.47 -3.71
N LEU A 57 10.49 9.39 -3.98
CA LEU A 57 10.23 10.84 -3.87
C LEU A 57 9.15 11.30 -4.85
N ALA A 58 9.16 10.80 -6.08
CA ALA A 58 8.15 11.10 -7.07
C ALA A 58 6.75 10.60 -6.62
N LEU A 59 6.67 9.39 -6.06
CA LEU A 59 5.42 8.83 -5.52
C LEU A 59 4.89 9.64 -4.33
N VAL A 60 5.76 10.11 -3.43
CA VAL A 60 5.39 10.99 -2.31
C VAL A 60 4.83 12.31 -2.82
N MET A 61 5.49 12.95 -3.79
CA MET A 61 5.01 14.19 -4.41
C MET A 61 3.66 13.99 -5.11
N ALA A 62 3.51 12.91 -5.87
CA ALA A 62 2.26 12.57 -6.55
C ALA A 62 1.11 12.39 -5.55
N GLN A 63 1.32 11.60 -4.50
CA GLN A 63 0.32 11.38 -3.46
C GLN A 63 -0.02 12.69 -2.73
N GLY A 64 0.98 13.49 -2.36
CA GLY A 64 0.78 14.79 -1.72
C GLY A 64 -0.07 15.72 -2.57
N ALA A 65 0.23 15.82 -3.88
CA ALA A 65 -0.54 16.62 -4.83
C ALA A 65 -1.99 16.13 -4.97
N LEU A 66 -2.18 14.81 -5.12
CA LEU A 66 -3.50 14.20 -5.29
C LEU A 66 -4.36 14.29 -4.02
N TYR A 67 -3.79 14.06 -2.82
CA TYR A 67 -4.52 14.23 -1.56
C TYR A 67 -4.93 15.69 -1.32
N ARG A 68 -4.13 16.68 -1.71
CA ARG A 68 -4.56 18.10 -1.66
C ARG A 68 -5.74 18.35 -2.58
N VAL A 69 -5.80 17.70 -3.73
CA VAL A 69 -6.95 17.81 -4.64
C VAL A 69 -8.20 17.19 -4.05
N SER A 70 -8.07 16.00 -3.46
CA SER A 70 -9.22 15.22 -2.97
C SER A 70 -9.76 15.70 -1.62
N LEU A 71 -8.87 16.21 -0.73
CA LEU A 71 -9.22 16.67 0.62
C LEU A 71 -9.33 18.20 0.72
N GLY A 72 -8.87 18.94 -0.32
CA GLY A 72 -8.93 20.39 -0.40
C GLY A 72 -10.34 20.85 -0.79
N GLY A 73 -11.21 21.12 0.18
CA GLY A 73 -12.45 21.86 -0.03
C GLY A 73 -12.23 23.39 0.13
N PRO A 74 -13.22 24.23 -0.21
CA PRO A 74 -13.13 25.69 -0.07
C PRO A 74 -12.80 26.14 1.37
N ASP A 75 -13.22 25.35 2.37
CA ASP A 75 -13.00 25.61 3.79
C ASP A 75 -11.83 24.83 4.40
N SER A 76 -11.08 24.10 3.57
CA SER A 76 -9.99 23.27 4.10
C SER A 76 -8.73 24.09 4.35
N LYS A 77 -8.11 23.89 5.52
CA LYS A 77 -6.79 24.42 5.85
C LYS A 77 -5.66 23.79 4.99
N VAL A 78 -6.00 22.86 4.11
CA VAL A 78 -5.07 22.24 3.17
C VAL A 78 -4.82 23.25 2.07
N THR A 79 -3.71 23.97 2.19
CA THR A 79 -3.33 25.00 1.25
C THR A 79 -3.28 24.48 -0.18
N SER A 80 -4.05 25.11 -1.05
CA SER A 80 -4.17 24.77 -2.48
C SER A 80 -2.94 25.17 -3.31
N ARG A 81 -1.82 25.56 -2.69
CA ARG A 81 -0.58 25.83 -3.42
C ARG A 81 -0.14 24.57 -4.14
N ARG A 82 -0.24 24.61 -5.45
CA ARG A 82 0.22 23.55 -6.36
C ARG A 82 1.38 24.09 -7.15
N GLY A 83 2.48 23.37 -7.13
CA GLY A 83 3.55 23.60 -8.09
C GLY A 83 3.09 23.22 -9.51
N PRO A 84 3.78 23.69 -10.56
CA PRO A 84 3.47 23.34 -11.93
C PRO A 84 3.52 21.80 -12.10
N LEU A 85 2.54 21.23 -12.81
CA LEU A 85 2.40 19.79 -13.07
C LEU A 85 2.37 18.91 -11.81
N GLY A 86 2.09 19.48 -10.63
CA GLY A 86 2.05 18.74 -9.37
C GLY A 86 3.41 18.61 -8.67
N PHE A 87 4.48 19.22 -9.20
CA PHE A 87 5.77 19.24 -8.52
C PHE A 87 5.73 20.19 -7.34
N GLN A 88 5.76 19.65 -6.16
CA GLN A 88 5.84 20.40 -4.92
C GLN A 88 6.51 19.54 -3.85
N TRP A 89 7.46 20.15 -3.14
CA TRP A 89 8.02 19.60 -1.93
C TRP A 89 7.92 20.61 -0.79
N GLY A 90 7.34 20.20 0.32
CA GLY A 90 7.16 21.07 1.49
C GLY A 90 6.95 20.23 2.76
N GLY A 91 6.55 20.87 3.83
CA GLY A 91 6.37 20.19 5.12
C GLY A 91 5.33 19.06 5.10
N ILE A 92 4.36 19.09 4.18
CA ILE A 92 3.38 18.00 4.02
C ILE A 92 4.04 16.79 3.38
N GLU A 93 4.79 16.98 2.29
CA GLU A 93 5.49 15.91 1.58
C GLU A 93 6.56 15.25 2.47
N THR A 94 7.30 16.04 3.23
CA THR A 94 8.28 15.50 4.19
C THR A 94 7.59 14.61 5.25
N ARG A 95 6.47 15.06 5.81
CA ARG A 95 5.69 14.24 6.75
C ARG A 95 5.08 13.01 6.11
N LEU A 96 4.60 13.15 4.87
CA LEU A 96 4.05 12.05 4.09
C LEU A 96 5.12 11.00 3.79
N ALA A 97 6.34 11.43 3.39
CA ALA A 97 7.48 10.53 3.19
C ALA A 97 7.78 9.74 4.47
N LEU A 98 7.86 10.43 5.61
CA LEU A 98 8.11 9.78 6.90
C LEU A 98 6.98 8.81 7.28
N VAL A 99 5.73 9.19 7.08
CA VAL A 99 4.56 8.32 7.31
C VAL A 99 4.62 7.09 6.43
N ILE A 100 4.92 7.22 5.15
CA ILE A 100 5.02 6.08 4.22
C ILE A 100 6.15 5.15 4.66
N VAL A 101 7.32 5.69 5.03
CA VAL A 101 8.41 4.87 5.57
C VAL A 101 7.96 4.10 6.82
N LEU A 102 7.28 4.75 7.76
CA LEU A 102 6.74 4.10 8.95
C LEU A 102 5.68 3.04 8.63
N LEU A 103 4.84 3.28 7.61
CA LEU A 103 3.85 2.32 7.13
C LEU A 103 4.48 1.04 6.56
N PHE A 104 5.72 1.10 6.08
CA PHE A 104 6.50 -0.09 5.70
C PHE A 104 7.24 -0.70 6.88
N LEU A 105 7.91 0.12 7.68
CA LEU A 105 8.73 -0.36 8.78
C LEU A 105 7.92 -1.05 9.88
N VAL A 106 6.79 -0.45 10.30
CA VAL A 106 6.00 -1.01 11.42
C VAL A 106 5.44 -2.40 11.10
N PRO A 107 4.77 -2.65 9.95
CA PRO A 107 4.34 -3.99 9.58
C PRO A 107 5.52 -4.94 9.34
N ALA A 108 6.64 -4.47 8.77
CA ALA A 108 7.82 -5.30 8.56
C ALA A 108 8.41 -5.80 9.88
N PHE A 109 8.59 -4.92 10.85
CA PHE A 109 9.03 -5.31 12.20
C PHE A 109 8.04 -6.25 12.88
N ALA A 110 6.73 -5.96 12.79
CA ALA A 110 5.70 -6.84 13.32
C ALA A 110 5.75 -8.23 12.67
N ALA A 111 5.95 -8.31 11.36
CA ALA A 111 6.10 -9.57 10.64
C ALA A 111 7.33 -10.36 11.11
N ILE A 112 8.49 -9.70 11.21
CA ILE A 112 9.73 -10.32 11.67
C ILE A 112 9.53 -10.89 13.10
N ILE A 113 8.98 -10.09 14.01
CA ILE A 113 8.72 -10.53 15.39
C ILE A 113 7.75 -11.71 15.41
N MET A 114 6.65 -11.66 14.64
CA MET A 114 5.67 -12.74 14.60
C MET A 114 6.26 -14.03 14.06
N VAL A 115 7.03 -13.96 12.96
CA VAL A 115 7.71 -15.13 12.40
C VAL A 115 8.73 -15.69 13.39
N PHE A 116 9.53 -14.83 14.01
CA PHE A 116 10.50 -15.25 15.02
C PHE A 116 9.84 -15.97 16.20
N LEU A 117 8.78 -15.38 16.75
CA LEU A 117 8.04 -15.99 17.87
C LEU A 117 7.40 -17.31 17.46
N LEU A 118 6.87 -17.43 16.24
CA LEU A 118 6.30 -18.65 15.72
C LEU A 118 7.36 -19.75 15.58
N VAL A 119 8.52 -19.43 15.03
CA VAL A 119 9.65 -20.35 14.89
C VAL A 119 10.11 -20.83 16.28
N VAL A 120 10.34 -19.92 17.21
CA VAL A 120 10.77 -20.26 18.57
C VAL A 120 9.73 -21.12 19.31
N ALA A 121 8.44 -20.79 19.18
CA ALA A 121 7.36 -21.50 19.87
C ALA A 121 7.16 -22.94 19.36
N LEU A 122 7.33 -23.16 18.05
CA LEU A 122 7.03 -24.47 17.43
C LEU A 122 8.26 -25.38 17.30
N LEU A 123 9.44 -24.80 17.15
CA LEU A 123 10.66 -25.52 16.81
C LEU A 123 11.71 -25.46 17.94
N GLY A 124 11.48 -24.57 18.91
CA GLY A 124 12.44 -24.34 20.00
C GLY A 124 13.74 -23.70 19.51
N VAL A 125 14.71 -23.63 20.43
CA VAL A 125 16.03 -23.04 20.14
C VAL A 125 16.83 -23.86 19.12
N ALA A 126 16.57 -25.16 19.01
CA ALA A 126 17.25 -26.06 18.05
C ALA A 126 17.02 -25.64 16.57
N ALA A 127 15.88 -25.01 16.27
CA ALA A 127 15.58 -24.52 14.93
C ALA A 127 16.45 -23.32 14.51
N MET A 128 17.05 -22.64 15.45
CA MET A 128 17.96 -21.52 15.17
C MET A 128 19.29 -21.95 14.55
N SER A 129 19.59 -23.27 14.57
CA SER A 129 20.76 -23.86 13.94
C SER A 129 20.51 -24.38 12.52
N ALA A 130 19.27 -24.37 12.05
CA ALA A 130 18.95 -24.76 10.67
C ALA A 130 19.52 -23.71 9.69
N THR A 131 20.23 -24.19 8.66
CA THR A 131 20.90 -23.34 7.69
C THR A 131 20.02 -23.01 6.48
N SER A 132 18.89 -23.75 6.32
CA SER A 132 17.93 -23.52 5.24
C SER A 132 16.48 -23.74 5.70
N PRO A 133 15.50 -23.06 5.04
CA PRO A 133 14.07 -23.34 5.28
C PRO A 133 13.67 -24.77 5.03
N ASP A 134 14.30 -25.45 4.07
CA ASP A 134 14.00 -26.83 3.70
C ASP A 134 14.44 -27.82 4.80
N GLU A 135 15.61 -27.61 5.40
CA GLU A 135 16.07 -28.39 6.56
C GLU A 135 15.15 -28.22 7.76
N LEU A 136 14.69 -26.96 7.98
CA LEU A 136 13.74 -26.64 9.02
C LEU A 136 12.44 -27.42 8.86
N MET A 137 11.90 -27.46 7.64
CA MET A 137 10.63 -28.11 7.33
C MET A 137 10.74 -29.63 7.32
N ALA A 138 11.87 -30.19 6.88
CA ALA A 138 12.11 -31.63 6.81
C ALA A 138 12.16 -32.30 8.20
N GLY A 139 12.56 -31.56 9.23
CA GLY A 139 12.61 -32.05 10.62
C GLY A 139 11.26 -32.00 11.36
N LEU A 140 10.21 -31.42 10.75
CA LEU A 140 8.91 -31.27 11.42
C LEU A 140 8.05 -32.54 11.35
N SER A 141 7.42 -32.89 12.46
CA SER A 141 6.31 -33.86 12.43
C SER A 141 5.13 -33.26 11.64
N PRO A 142 4.24 -34.09 11.05
CA PRO A 142 3.07 -33.60 10.33
C PRO A 142 2.18 -32.62 11.15
N ALA A 143 2.05 -32.89 12.45
CA ALA A 143 1.30 -32.04 13.36
C ALA A 143 1.98 -30.67 13.57
N ALA A 144 3.31 -30.66 13.71
CA ALA A 144 4.08 -29.42 13.86
C ALA A 144 4.07 -28.60 12.56
N SER A 145 4.15 -29.25 11.39
CA SER A 145 4.03 -28.60 10.09
C SER A 145 2.64 -27.96 9.91
N LEU A 146 1.57 -28.66 10.27
CA LEU A 146 0.23 -28.09 10.23
C LEU A 146 0.10 -26.88 11.17
N ALA A 147 0.59 -26.98 12.40
CA ALA A 147 0.56 -25.88 13.38
C ALA A 147 1.36 -24.68 12.88
N PHE A 148 2.51 -24.90 12.24
CA PHE A 148 3.31 -23.85 11.63
C PHE A 148 2.54 -23.12 10.51
N ASN A 149 1.96 -23.86 9.57
CA ASN A 149 1.19 -23.28 8.47
C ASN A 149 -0.03 -22.49 8.96
N VAL A 150 -0.76 -23.01 9.96
CA VAL A 150 -1.87 -22.29 10.59
C VAL A 150 -1.37 -21.03 11.30
N GLY A 151 -0.25 -21.11 12.01
CA GLY A 151 0.39 -19.97 12.67
C GLY A 151 0.80 -18.87 11.68
N VAL A 152 1.41 -19.25 10.56
CA VAL A 152 1.77 -18.31 9.47
C VAL A 152 0.52 -17.65 8.89
N LEU A 153 -0.56 -18.39 8.66
CA LEU A 153 -1.81 -17.85 8.15
C LEU A 153 -2.43 -16.82 9.13
N LEU A 154 -2.43 -17.14 10.42
CA LEU A 154 -2.93 -16.24 11.47
C LEU A 154 -2.05 -14.99 11.59
N ALA A 155 -0.73 -15.14 11.53
CA ALA A 155 0.22 -14.03 11.53
C ALA A 155 -0.01 -13.11 10.33
N PHE A 156 -0.19 -13.67 9.13
CA PHE A 156 -0.51 -12.93 7.93
C PHE A 156 -1.85 -12.20 8.05
N ALA A 157 -2.89 -12.84 8.57
CA ALA A 157 -4.19 -12.21 8.80
C ALA A 157 -4.08 -11.04 9.80
N ALA A 158 -3.34 -11.20 10.90
CA ALA A 158 -3.10 -10.15 11.87
C ALA A 158 -2.34 -8.96 11.25
N LEU A 159 -1.32 -9.24 10.42
CA LEU A 159 -0.56 -8.23 9.69
C LEU A 159 -1.44 -7.47 8.69
N LEU A 160 -2.30 -8.17 7.96
CA LEU A 160 -3.26 -7.55 7.04
C LEU A 160 -4.22 -6.61 7.80
N VAL A 161 -4.74 -7.03 8.94
CA VAL A 161 -5.57 -6.16 9.81
C VAL A 161 -4.80 -4.93 10.25
N LEU A 162 -3.54 -5.07 10.65
CA LEU A 162 -2.68 -3.94 11.03
C LEU A 162 -2.49 -2.97 9.86
N ILE A 163 -2.13 -3.45 8.68
CA ILE A 163 -1.96 -2.63 7.47
C ILE A 163 -3.25 -1.90 7.13
N MET A 164 -4.40 -2.57 7.17
CA MET A 164 -5.69 -1.94 6.89
C MET A 164 -6.05 -0.88 7.94
N ARG A 165 -5.72 -1.08 9.21
CA ARG A 165 -5.91 -0.05 10.24
C ARG A 165 -5.03 1.17 10.04
N LEU A 166 -3.82 0.97 9.55
CA LEU A 166 -2.88 2.04 9.27
C LEU A 166 -3.14 2.75 7.92
N ALA A 167 -3.96 2.20 7.04
CA ALA A 167 -4.22 2.76 5.72
C ALA A 167 -4.77 4.20 5.75
N MET A 168 -5.47 4.59 6.83
CA MET A 168 -5.99 5.94 7.00
C MET A 168 -4.95 6.97 7.50
N VAL A 169 -3.73 6.56 7.84
CA VAL A 169 -2.68 7.46 8.35
C VAL A 169 -2.30 8.52 7.30
N VAL A 170 -2.22 8.11 6.04
CA VAL A 170 -1.85 8.99 4.93
C VAL A 170 -2.87 10.12 4.73
N PRO A 171 -4.16 9.85 4.44
CA PRO A 171 -5.16 10.91 4.28
C PRO A 171 -5.33 11.74 5.55
N ALA A 172 -5.27 11.14 6.74
CA ALA A 172 -5.37 11.85 8.00
C ALA A 172 -4.21 12.83 8.22
N THR A 173 -2.97 12.43 7.88
CA THR A 173 -1.79 13.28 7.99
C THR A 173 -1.88 14.48 7.05
N VAL A 174 -2.33 14.29 5.81
CA VAL A 174 -2.52 15.39 4.85
C VAL A 174 -3.64 16.32 5.31
N ALA A 175 -4.79 15.76 5.73
CA ALA A 175 -5.94 16.56 6.18
C ALA A 175 -5.63 17.39 7.44
N ALA A 176 -4.87 16.84 8.39
CA ALA A 176 -4.53 17.52 9.63
C ALA A 176 -3.29 18.44 9.51
N GLY A 177 -2.50 18.31 8.45
CA GLY A 177 -1.21 18.99 8.30
C GLY A 177 -0.18 18.60 9.37
N ARG A 178 -0.40 17.50 10.09
CA ARG A 178 0.48 16.95 11.12
C ARG A 178 0.40 15.41 11.11
N MET A 179 1.43 14.74 11.59
CA MET A 179 1.43 13.28 11.65
C MET A 179 0.29 12.76 12.55
N GLN A 180 -0.51 11.84 12.01
CA GLN A 180 -1.71 11.27 12.64
C GLN A 180 -1.60 9.74 12.64
N PHE A 181 -0.60 9.18 13.36
CA PHE A 181 -0.37 7.74 13.29
C PHE A 181 -1.33 6.93 14.18
N LEU A 182 -1.35 7.22 15.48
CA LEU A 182 -2.14 6.43 16.43
C LEU A 182 -3.64 6.79 16.44
N SER A 183 -3.98 8.05 16.15
CA SER A 183 -5.38 8.51 16.13
C SER A 183 -6.23 7.81 15.07
N THR A 184 -5.61 7.30 13.99
CA THR A 184 -6.31 6.60 12.90
C THR A 184 -6.71 5.17 13.26
N LEU A 185 -6.05 4.54 14.24
CA LEU A 185 -6.40 3.19 14.70
C LEU A 185 -7.82 3.13 15.29
N GLY A 186 -8.24 4.20 15.97
CA GLY A 186 -9.62 4.34 16.46
C GLY A 186 -10.63 4.54 15.33
N LEU A 187 -10.25 5.33 14.32
CA LEU A 187 -11.10 5.70 13.18
C LEU A 187 -11.50 4.48 12.33
N THR A 188 -10.60 3.51 12.17
CA THR A 188 -10.81 2.31 11.36
C THR A 188 -11.47 1.14 12.11
N ARG A 189 -11.75 1.31 13.42
CA ARG A 189 -12.36 0.28 14.25
C ARG A 189 -13.73 -0.13 13.67
N GLY A 190 -13.93 -1.43 13.42
CA GLY A 190 -15.17 -1.97 12.85
C GLY A 190 -15.34 -1.81 11.33
N SER A 191 -14.39 -1.14 10.64
CA SER A 191 -14.45 -0.92 9.18
C SER A 191 -13.36 -1.68 8.40
N VAL A 192 -12.51 -2.45 9.07
CA VAL A 192 -11.34 -3.13 8.49
C VAL A 192 -11.72 -4.03 7.31
N LEU A 193 -12.75 -4.88 7.47
CA LEU A 193 -13.17 -5.79 6.41
C LEU A 193 -13.67 -5.04 5.16
N ARG A 194 -14.45 -3.96 5.36
CA ARG A 194 -14.92 -3.13 4.24
C ARG A 194 -13.78 -2.41 3.55
N LEU A 195 -12.81 -1.93 4.32
CA LEU A 195 -11.61 -1.29 3.81
C LEU A 195 -10.77 -2.28 3.00
N ALA A 196 -10.56 -3.49 3.52
CA ALA A 196 -9.86 -4.56 2.80
C ALA A 196 -10.58 -4.93 1.49
N LEU A 197 -11.92 -5.06 1.52
CA LEU A 197 -12.71 -5.36 0.33
C LEU A 197 -12.66 -4.21 -0.69
N ALA A 198 -12.76 -2.96 -0.26
CA ALA A 198 -12.63 -1.81 -1.16
C ALA A 198 -11.25 -1.77 -1.82
N THR A 199 -10.18 -2.00 -1.04
CA THR A 199 -8.81 -2.07 -1.54
C THR A 199 -8.64 -3.22 -2.52
N LEU A 200 -9.16 -4.41 -2.22
CA LEU A 200 -9.12 -5.57 -3.12
C LEU A 200 -9.81 -5.26 -4.46
N LEU A 201 -11.02 -4.72 -4.42
CA LEU A 201 -11.79 -4.39 -5.64
C LEU A 201 -11.13 -3.28 -6.47
N ALA A 202 -10.54 -2.26 -5.82
CA ALA A 202 -9.81 -1.21 -6.52
C ALA A 202 -8.54 -1.74 -7.21
N ASN A 203 -7.92 -2.79 -6.65
CA ASN A 203 -6.71 -3.43 -7.17
C ASN A 203 -7.01 -4.58 -8.16
N LEU A 204 -8.28 -4.97 -8.32
CA LEU A 204 -8.67 -6.11 -9.15
C LEU A 204 -8.09 -6.06 -10.58
N PRO A 205 -8.03 -4.90 -11.28
CA PRO A 205 -7.44 -4.85 -12.62
C PRO A 205 -5.97 -5.27 -12.67
N ILE A 206 -5.18 -4.89 -11.65
CA ILE A 206 -3.76 -5.27 -11.56
C ILE A 206 -3.62 -6.75 -11.24
N PHE A 207 -4.41 -7.26 -10.30
CA PHE A 207 -4.43 -8.68 -9.96
C PHE A 207 -4.87 -9.54 -11.14
N ALA A 208 -5.85 -9.08 -11.93
CA ALA A 208 -6.27 -9.77 -13.13
C ALA A 208 -5.16 -9.82 -14.19
N LEU A 209 -4.43 -8.71 -14.39
CA LEU A 209 -3.30 -8.66 -15.31
C LEU A 209 -2.19 -9.64 -14.88
N GLN A 210 -1.82 -9.64 -13.60
CA GLN A 210 -0.80 -10.54 -13.05
C GLN A 210 -1.25 -12.01 -13.11
N GLY A 211 -2.52 -12.27 -12.78
CA GLY A 211 -3.11 -13.62 -12.85
C GLY A 211 -3.15 -14.17 -14.26
N MET A 212 -3.52 -13.36 -15.26
CA MET A 212 -3.49 -13.74 -16.67
C MET A 212 -2.07 -14.07 -17.15
N ALA A 213 -1.07 -13.27 -16.74
CA ALA A 213 0.32 -13.53 -17.07
C ALA A 213 0.81 -14.84 -16.45
N TRP A 214 0.50 -15.06 -15.17
CA TRP A 214 0.84 -16.31 -14.49
C TRP A 214 0.18 -17.52 -15.18
N ALA A 215 -1.11 -17.45 -15.49
CA ALA A 215 -1.83 -18.50 -16.20
C ALA A 215 -1.22 -18.79 -17.56
N TYR A 216 -0.84 -17.75 -18.32
CA TYR A 216 -0.16 -17.91 -19.60
C TYR A 216 1.16 -18.68 -19.46
N ILE A 217 1.97 -18.34 -18.46
CA ILE A 217 3.24 -19.04 -18.19
C ILE A 217 3.01 -20.52 -17.91
N GLN A 218 2.00 -20.84 -17.07
CA GLN A 218 1.67 -22.22 -16.75
C GLN A 218 1.21 -23.02 -17.97
N LEU A 219 0.46 -22.39 -18.87
CA LEU A 219 -0.07 -23.05 -20.08
C LEU A 219 0.98 -23.22 -21.19
N THR A 220 1.89 -22.25 -21.34
CA THR A 220 2.85 -22.25 -22.47
C THR A 220 4.25 -22.69 -22.07
N HIS A 221 4.53 -22.82 -20.77
CA HIS A 221 5.88 -23.05 -20.20
C HIS A 221 6.91 -22.02 -20.68
N SER A 222 6.46 -20.85 -21.13
CA SER A 222 7.29 -19.78 -21.69
C SER A 222 7.41 -18.61 -20.70
N PRO A 223 8.55 -18.43 -20.03
CA PRO A 223 8.76 -17.31 -19.09
C PRO A 223 8.95 -15.96 -19.80
N GLY A 224 9.04 -15.92 -21.13
CA GLY A 224 9.43 -14.72 -21.88
C GLY A 224 8.49 -13.51 -21.75
N LEU A 225 7.23 -13.71 -21.34
CA LEU A 225 6.29 -12.61 -21.09
C LEU A 225 6.38 -12.00 -19.69
N VAL A 226 6.95 -12.71 -18.69
CA VAL A 226 7.01 -12.25 -17.30
C VAL A 226 7.65 -10.86 -17.18
N PRO A 227 8.84 -10.61 -17.75
CA PRO A 227 9.49 -9.31 -17.64
C PRO A 227 8.67 -8.17 -18.27
N TRP A 228 7.88 -8.45 -19.31
CA TRP A 228 7.03 -7.45 -19.94
C TRP A 228 5.81 -7.12 -19.10
N VAL A 229 5.16 -8.14 -18.52
CA VAL A 229 4.01 -7.94 -17.63
C VAL A 229 4.40 -7.16 -16.39
N ASP A 230 5.56 -7.47 -15.80
CA ASP A 230 6.07 -6.74 -14.65
C ASP A 230 6.36 -5.27 -14.98
N LYS A 231 6.93 -4.99 -16.15
CA LYS A 231 7.17 -3.61 -16.61
C LYS A 231 5.85 -2.86 -16.84
N VAL A 232 4.87 -3.51 -17.48
CA VAL A 232 3.54 -2.92 -17.70
C VAL A 232 2.84 -2.67 -16.35
N ALA A 233 2.85 -3.62 -15.43
CA ALA A 233 2.29 -3.45 -14.10
C ALA A 233 2.99 -2.32 -13.32
N THR A 234 4.32 -2.24 -13.39
CA THR A 234 5.12 -1.18 -12.80
C THR A 234 4.77 0.20 -13.36
N ALA A 235 4.53 0.30 -14.67
CA ALA A 235 4.13 1.55 -15.32
C ALA A 235 2.68 1.94 -14.99
N LEU A 236 1.76 0.98 -14.93
CA LEU A 236 0.35 1.23 -14.65
C LEU A 236 0.11 1.62 -13.18
N THR A 237 0.93 1.11 -12.25
CA THR A 237 0.76 1.39 -10.83
C THR A 237 0.75 2.89 -10.50
N PRO A 238 1.71 3.72 -10.89
CA PRO A 238 1.66 5.16 -10.63
C PRO A 238 0.50 5.87 -11.34
N ILE A 239 0.24 5.55 -12.61
CA ILE A 239 -0.71 6.30 -13.45
C ILE A 239 -2.16 6.01 -13.07
N PHE A 240 -2.46 4.76 -12.75
CA PHE A 240 -3.81 4.29 -12.52
C PHE A 240 -4.09 4.07 -11.03
N PHE A 241 -3.25 3.26 -10.41
CA PHE A 241 -3.50 2.74 -9.07
C PHE A 241 -3.40 3.81 -7.97
N ILE A 242 -2.38 4.68 -8.04
CA ILE A 242 -2.19 5.72 -7.02
C ILE A 242 -3.35 6.72 -7.03
N PRO A 243 -3.78 7.30 -8.17
CA PRO A 243 -4.93 8.21 -8.16
C PRO A 243 -6.24 7.53 -7.72
N VAL A 244 -6.49 6.28 -8.14
CA VAL A 244 -7.67 5.51 -7.69
C VAL A 244 -7.64 5.31 -6.18
N SER A 245 -6.49 4.87 -5.64
CA SER A 245 -6.33 4.67 -4.20
C SER A 245 -6.49 5.97 -3.41
N VAL A 246 -5.91 7.06 -3.87
CA VAL A 246 -6.04 8.38 -3.21
C VAL A 246 -7.49 8.85 -3.18
N GLY A 247 -8.21 8.76 -4.30
CA GLY A 247 -9.64 9.12 -4.35
C GLY A 247 -10.48 8.29 -3.41
N MET A 248 -10.32 6.98 -3.47
CA MET A 248 -11.01 6.03 -2.61
C MET A 248 -10.72 6.27 -1.12
N MET A 249 -9.44 6.36 -0.75
CA MET A 249 -9.04 6.54 0.66
C MET A 249 -9.48 7.91 1.21
N SER A 250 -9.47 8.95 0.38
CA SER A 250 -9.98 10.28 0.78
C SER A 250 -11.47 10.25 1.06
N TYR A 251 -12.26 9.61 0.20
CA TYR A 251 -13.70 9.42 0.43
C TYR A 251 -13.96 8.65 1.72
N ILE A 252 -13.28 7.51 1.91
CA ILE A 252 -13.45 6.69 3.11
C ILE A 252 -13.08 7.47 4.37
N TYR A 253 -11.96 8.21 4.33
CA TYR A 253 -11.51 9.03 5.45
C TYR A 253 -12.54 10.10 5.84
N GLN A 254 -13.11 10.81 4.86
CA GLN A 254 -14.14 11.82 5.11
C GLN A 254 -15.37 11.20 5.77
N ARG A 255 -15.87 10.06 5.26
CA ARG A 255 -17.02 9.36 5.83
C ARG A 255 -16.80 8.84 7.25
N LEU A 256 -15.60 8.27 7.51
CA LEU A 256 -15.27 7.79 8.84
C LEU A 256 -15.13 8.94 9.84
N ARG A 257 -14.65 10.11 9.40
CA ARG A 257 -14.51 11.30 10.23
C ARG A 257 -15.87 11.93 10.57
N GLU A 258 -16.78 12.02 9.60
CA GLU A 258 -18.16 12.48 9.80
C GLU A 258 -18.86 11.65 10.89
N GLY A 259 -18.81 10.33 10.78
CA GLY A 259 -19.46 9.46 11.77
C GLY A 259 -18.74 9.31 13.11
N ALA A 260 -17.57 9.89 13.27
CA ALA A 260 -16.88 9.97 14.56
C ALA A 260 -17.21 11.28 15.29
N ALA A 261 -17.82 12.24 14.59
CA ALA A 261 -18.25 13.52 15.15
C ALA A 261 -19.71 13.50 15.67
N GLU A 262 -20.50 12.51 15.26
CA GLU A 262 -21.84 12.19 15.77
C GLU A 262 -21.76 11.28 17.01
#